data_f33b110787c2df91f6858453c91b6b0d
#
_entry.id   f33b110787c2df91f6858453c91b6b0d
#
_cell.length_a   1.000
_cell.length_b   1.000
_cell.length_c   1.000
_cell.angle_alpha   90.00
_cell.angle_beta   90.00
_cell.angle_gamma   90.00
#
_symmetry.space_group_name_H-M   'P 1'
#
loop_
_entity.id
_entity.type
_entity.pdbx_description
1 polymer ?
#
loop_
_entity_poly.entity_id
_entity_poly.type
_entity_poly.pdbx_seq_one_letter_code
_entity_poly.pdbx_strand_id
1 'polypeptide(L)'
;MRQGHSNDATARPRLGRTRPVIGLAAATLTLAACGGGGGGGEDAAASYPDGDITFIVPFSAGGPTDTVTRLIAEPMSEELGQPIVVQNVEGAGGTIAAGQVASAEPDGYTVLMHHIGMSTAPSLYSDLPYAPLEDFKTVGLVTEVPMTIVARNDLGPTTLEELVTYVQENQDTVTIANAGIGAASQLCGLLFQQATDTTLTEVAYEGTGPALTDLVGGQVDIMCDQTTNTTGQIQSGEITGYAVTTPERVASLPDLPTTEEAGLPDLQVGVWHGLYVPAETPDGIVEELTAALQVALTDQNVIDQLAELGATPSPESDATPEAHTEQLSSQIDLWQPIIEEAGVSAD
;
A
#
# COMPACT_ATOMS: atom_id res chain seq x y z
N MET A 1 -9.27 -40.72 51.93
CA MET A 1 -8.93 -42.12 51.62
C MET A 1 -7.88 -42.06 50.52
N ARG A 2 -6.62 -42.20 50.90
CA ARG A 2 -5.79 -43.41 50.94
C ARG A 2 -5.60 -43.98 49.53
N GLN A 3 -4.48 -43.89 49.04
CA GLN A 3 -3.19 -44.66 48.97
C GLN A 3 -2.99 -45.07 47.53
N GLY A 4 -1.86 -45.17 46.92
CA GLY A 4 -0.50 -45.15 47.36
C GLY A 4 0.37 -46.06 46.46
N HIS A 5 1.64 -45.69 46.33
CA HIS A 5 2.81 -46.57 46.18
C HIS A 5 2.89 -47.46 44.91
N SER A 6 4.01 -47.77 44.33
CA SER A 6 5.44 -47.70 44.68
C SER A 6 6.30 -48.04 43.47
N ASN A 7 7.49 -47.42 43.41
CA ASN A 7 8.83 -47.94 43.18
C ASN A 7 8.94 -49.38 42.61
N ASP A 8 9.78 -49.58 41.61
CA ASP A 8 11.05 -50.27 41.90
C ASP A 8 12.10 -50.10 40.77
N ALA A 9 13.28 -50.15 41.25
CA ALA A 9 14.57 -49.89 40.66
C ALA A 9 15.26 -51.17 40.17
N THR A 10 16.49 -50.98 39.66
CA THR A 10 17.59 -51.93 39.41
C THR A 10 17.61 -52.56 37.99
N ALA A 11 18.69 -52.68 37.28
CA ALA A 11 20.13 -52.84 37.58
C ALA A 11 21.00 -52.63 36.33
N ARG A 12 22.21 -52.13 36.52
CA ARG A 12 23.32 -52.20 35.56
C ARG A 12 24.01 -53.56 35.64
N PRO A 13 24.70 -54.01 34.58
CA PRO A 13 26.09 -54.36 34.84
C PRO A 13 27.10 -53.83 33.79
N ARG A 14 28.33 -53.92 34.22
CA ARG A 14 29.58 -53.32 33.71
C ARG A 14 30.36 -54.26 32.80
N LEU A 15 31.28 -53.60 32.06
CA LEU A 15 32.61 -53.98 31.63
C LEU A 15 32.79 -54.94 30.43
N GLY A 16 33.61 -54.43 29.50
CA GLY A 16 34.39 -55.15 28.53
C GLY A 16 35.37 -54.23 27.82
N ARG A 17 36.58 -54.07 28.41
CA ARG A 17 37.75 -53.41 27.79
C ARG A 17 38.48 -54.42 26.88
N THR A 18 38.76 -54.02 25.62
CA THR A 18 39.93 -54.49 24.89
C THR A 18 40.45 -53.41 23.92
N ARG A 19 41.67 -53.02 24.06
CA ARG A 19 42.58 -52.35 23.10
C ARG A 19 43.62 -53.49 22.70
N PRO A 20 44.48 -53.32 21.68
CA PRO A 20 44.83 -52.29 20.72
C PRO A 20 44.95 -52.83 19.27
N VAL A 21 45.21 -51.93 18.27
CA VAL A 21 46.39 -52.08 17.36
C VAL A 21 46.52 -50.82 16.48
N ILE A 22 47.75 -50.32 16.46
CA ILE A 22 48.26 -49.18 15.72
C ILE A 22 48.30 -49.48 14.22
N GLY A 23 47.81 -48.60 13.37
CA GLY A 23 48.05 -48.60 11.94
C GLY A 23 48.28 -47.15 11.45
N LEU A 24 49.56 -46.83 11.27
CA LEU A 24 50.03 -45.52 10.73
C LEU A 24 49.86 -45.57 9.21
N ALA A 25 48.99 -44.75 8.65
CA ALA A 25 48.90 -44.45 7.22
C ALA A 25 48.90 -42.96 6.99
N ALA A 26 49.97 -42.45 6.42
CA ALA A 26 50.13 -41.09 5.95
C ALA A 26 49.18 -40.83 4.80
N ALA A 27 48.30 -39.84 4.96
CA ALA A 27 47.49 -39.29 3.88
C ALA A 27 47.85 -37.81 3.69
N THR A 28 48.37 -37.52 2.54
CA THR A 28 48.73 -36.22 2.00
C THR A 28 47.54 -35.26 2.04
N LEU A 29 47.68 -34.14 2.76
CA LEU A 29 46.78 -32.96 2.68
C LEU A 29 46.98 -32.27 1.34
N THR A 30 46.03 -32.36 0.44
CA THR A 30 45.81 -31.38 -0.62
C THR A 30 44.94 -30.29 -0.05
N LEU A 31 45.53 -29.12 0.19
CA LEU A 31 44.77 -27.87 0.39
C LEU A 31 44.11 -27.48 -0.93
N ALA A 32 42.82 -27.77 -1.04
CA ALA A 32 41.95 -27.08 -2.01
C ALA A 32 41.54 -25.78 -1.36
N ALA A 33 42.13 -24.66 -1.77
CA ALA A 33 41.67 -23.35 -1.49
C ALA A 33 40.36 -23.15 -2.26
N CYS A 34 39.23 -23.33 -1.59
CA CYS A 34 37.94 -22.82 -2.04
C CYS A 34 37.92 -21.32 -1.74
N GLY A 35 38.27 -20.52 -2.73
CA GLY A 35 37.84 -19.11 -2.80
C GLY A 35 36.33 -19.11 -3.02
N GLY A 36 35.53 -19.00 -1.95
CA GLY A 36 34.12 -18.74 -2.00
C GLY A 36 33.93 -17.25 -1.70
N GLY A 37 33.68 -16.48 -2.71
CA GLY A 37 33.31 -15.10 -2.60
C GLY A 37 32.25 -14.78 -3.66
N GLY A 38 31.05 -14.45 -3.23
CA GLY A 38 30.11 -13.62 -3.99
C GLY A 38 29.40 -14.27 -5.20
N GLY A 39 28.46 -15.14 -4.98
CA GLY A 39 27.64 -15.71 -6.04
C GLY A 39 26.20 -16.06 -5.61
N GLY A 40 25.70 -15.46 -4.53
CA GLY A 40 24.36 -15.80 -4.05
C GLY A 40 23.21 -15.06 -4.75
N GLY A 41 23.48 -13.95 -5.42
CA GLY A 41 22.41 -13.12 -6.02
C GLY A 41 22.00 -13.53 -7.43
N GLU A 42 22.95 -13.94 -8.26
CA GLU A 42 22.67 -14.34 -9.66
C GLU A 42 21.99 -15.71 -9.77
N ASP A 43 22.31 -16.63 -8.85
CA ASP A 43 21.67 -17.95 -8.81
C ASP A 43 20.22 -17.88 -8.28
N ALA A 44 19.87 -16.94 -7.41
CA ALA A 44 18.52 -16.76 -6.88
C ALA A 44 17.55 -16.20 -7.94
N ALA A 45 18.02 -15.24 -8.75
CA ALA A 45 17.22 -14.67 -9.85
C ALA A 45 16.95 -15.69 -10.96
N ALA A 46 17.85 -16.65 -11.18
CA ALA A 46 17.69 -17.65 -12.25
C ALA A 46 16.56 -18.66 -12.02
N SER A 47 15.99 -18.75 -10.81
CA SER A 47 14.89 -19.65 -10.45
C SER A 47 13.67 -18.91 -9.86
N TYR A 48 13.70 -17.60 -9.79
CA TYR A 48 12.59 -16.80 -9.29
C TYR A 48 11.52 -16.63 -10.36
N PRO A 49 10.21 -16.67 -10.01
CA PRO A 49 9.71 -17.23 -8.77
C PRO A 49 9.49 -18.75 -8.84
N ASP A 50 9.71 -19.46 -7.73
CA ASP A 50 9.43 -20.90 -7.59
C ASP A 50 8.34 -21.22 -6.55
N GLY A 51 7.68 -20.18 -6.00
CA GLY A 51 6.63 -20.26 -4.99
C GLY A 51 5.67 -19.07 -5.02
N ASP A 52 4.65 -19.11 -4.14
CA ASP A 52 3.64 -18.09 -4.02
C ASP A 52 4.24 -16.74 -3.60
N ILE A 53 3.83 -15.66 -4.27
CA ILE A 53 4.25 -14.29 -3.95
C ILE A 53 3.14 -13.63 -3.12
N THR A 54 3.50 -12.94 -2.04
CA THR A 54 2.53 -12.22 -1.19
C THR A 54 2.58 -10.72 -1.49
N PHE A 55 1.46 -10.18 -1.95
CA PHE A 55 1.27 -8.73 -2.06
C PHE A 55 0.63 -8.19 -0.79
N ILE A 56 1.38 -7.37 -0.04
CA ILE A 56 0.92 -6.72 1.17
C ILE A 56 0.21 -5.41 0.79
N VAL A 57 -1.02 -5.26 1.25
CA VAL A 57 -1.85 -4.05 1.08
C VAL A 57 -2.03 -3.39 2.45
N PRO A 58 -1.69 -2.11 2.62
CA PRO A 58 -1.62 -1.43 3.93
C PRO A 58 -2.98 -1.01 4.51
N PHE A 59 -4.09 -1.35 3.85
CA PHE A 59 -5.44 -0.90 4.20
C PHE A 59 -6.44 -2.05 4.14
N SER A 60 -7.67 -1.81 4.64
CA SER A 60 -8.74 -2.79 4.67
C SER A 60 -9.09 -3.35 3.28
N ALA A 61 -9.49 -4.61 3.27
CA ALA A 61 -9.96 -5.28 2.07
C ALA A 61 -11.20 -4.57 1.48
N GLY A 62 -11.29 -4.54 0.16
CA GLY A 62 -12.37 -3.87 -0.58
C GLY A 62 -12.23 -2.36 -0.68
N GLY A 63 -11.16 -1.77 -0.14
CA GLY A 63 -10.80 -0.37 -0.37
C GLY A 63 -10.05 -0.16 -1.69
N PRO A 64 -9.72 1.11 -2.04
CA PRO A 64 -9.10 1.47 -3.32
C PRO A 64 -7.81 0.70 -3.62
N THR A 65 -6.88 0.71 -2.69
CA THR A 65 -5.57 0.05 -2.86
C THR A 65 -5.71 -1.47 -3.00
N ASP A 66 -6.61 -2.10 -2.24
CA ASP A 66 -6.91 -3.52 -2.36
C ASP A 66 -7.51 -3.86 -3.74
N THR A 67 -8.44 -3.04 -4.21
CA THR A 67 -9.06 -3.18 -5.54
C THR A 67 -8.02 -3.11 -6.65
N VAL A 68 -7.17 -2.08 -6.67
CA VAL A 68 -6.08 -1.93 -7.65
C VAL A 68 -5.12 -3.11 -7.58
N THR A 69 -4.73 -3.54 -6.36
CA THR A 69 -3.81 -4.67 -6.17
C THR A 69 -4.38 -5.95 -6.78
N ARG A 70 -5.63 -6.28 -6.52
CA ARG A 70 -6.27 -7.51 -7.05
C ARG A 70 -6.43 -7.48 -8.56
N LEU A 71 -6.67 -6.31 -9.15
CA LEU A 71 -6.77 -6.15 -10.60
C LEU A 71 -5.46 -6.49 -11.32
N ILE A 72 -4.31 -6.10 -10.78
CA ILE A 72 -3.01 -6.39 -11.39
C ILE A 72 -2.44 -7.75 -10.96
N ALA A 73 -2.85 -8.29 -9.80
CA ALA A 73 -2.31 -9.54 -9.27
C ALA A 73 -2.60 -10.75 -10.17
N GLU A 74 -3.77 -10.79 -10.80
CA GLU A 74 -4.15 -11.90 -11.70
C GLU A 74 -3.25 -11.98 -12.93
N PRO A 75 -3.13 -10.93 -13.78
CA PRO A 75 -2.23 -10.99 -14.94
C PRO A 75 -0.74 -11.07 -14.57
N MET A 76 -0.30 -10.46 -13.47
CA MET A 76 1.06 -10.66 -12.97
C MET A 76 1.32 -12.11 -12.56
N SER A 77 0.34 -12.77 -11.92
CA SER A 77 0.42 -14.18 -11.54
C SER A 77 0.53 -15.09 -12.77
N GLU A 78 -0.20 -14.77 -13.85
CA GLU A 78 -0.11 -15.50 -15.11
C GLU A 78 1.26 -15.35 -15.77
N GLU A 79 1.82 -14.14 -15.81
CA GLU A 79 3.14 -13.85 -16.39
C GLU A 79 4.27 -14.52 -15.59
N LEU A 80 4.23 -14.40 -14.26
CA LEU A 80 5.23 -15.00 -13.37
C LEU A 80 5.10 -16.52 -13.23
N GLY A 81 3.95 -17.09 -13.64
CA GLY A 81 3.66 -18.52 -13.52
C GLY A 81 3.50 -19.02 -12.08
N GLN A 82 3.35 -18.13 -11.11
CA GLN A 82 3.16 -18.43 -9.69
C GLN A 82 2.01 -17.62 -9.11
N PRO A 83 1.27 -18.17 -8.13
CA PRO A 83 0.17 -17.45 -7.49
C PRO A 83 0.63 -16.18 -6.78
N ILE A 84 -0.14 -15.10 -6.93
CA ILE A 84 -0.01 -13.89 -6.10
C ILE A 84 -1.14 -13.87 -5.08
N VAL A 85 -0.78 -13.88 -3.80
CA VAL A 85 -1.72 -13.84 -2.67
C VAL A 85 -1.77 -12.42 -2.11
N VAL A 86 -2.94 -11.79 -2.16
CA VAL A 86 -3.14 -10.44 -1.60
C VAL A 86 -3.50 -10.54 -0.13
N GLN A 87 -2.68 -9.92 0.73
CA GLN A 87 -2.85 -9.87 2.18
C GLN A 87 -2.98 -8.43 2.66
N ASN A 88 -4.06 -8.13 3.38
CA ASN A 88 -4.28 -6.82 3.99
C ASN A 88 -3.63 -6.78 5.39
N VAL A 89 -2.79 -5.76 5.65
CA VAL A 89 -2.12 -5.48 6.92
C VAL A 89 -2.41 -4.03 7.28
N GLU A 90 -3.42 -3.83 8.09
CA GLU A 90 -3.98 -2.52 8.41
C GLU A 90 -3.20 -1.84 9.54
N GLY A 91 -3.34 -0.50 9.64
CA GLY A 91 -2.94 0.27 10.80
C GLY A 91 -1.95 1.42 10.53
N ALA A 92 -2.08 2.45 11.36
CA ALA A 92 -1.23 3.65 11.38
C ALA A 92 -1.03 4.28 9.98
N GLY A 93 -2.12 4.51 9.23
CA GLY A 93 -2.06 5.11 7.90
C GLY A 93 -1.25 4.30 6.86
N GLY A 94 -1.02 3.00 7.12
CA GLY A 94 -0.25 2.09 6.25
C GLY A 94 1.20 1.86 6.69
N THR A 95 1.70 2.56 7.71
CA THR A 95 3.10 2.45 8.13
C THR A 95 3.43 1.08 8.76
N ILE A 96 2.45 0.38 9.34
CA ILE A 96 2.65 -0.97 9.89
C ILE A 96 3.00 -1.95 8.77
N ALA A 97 2.23 -1.95 7.68
CA ALA A 97 2.50 -2.80 6.52
C ALA A 97 3.86 -2.49 5.87
N ALA A 98 4.15 -1.20 5.68
CA ALA A 98 5.42 -0.77 5.12
C ALA A 98 6.61 -1.20 6.00
N GLY A 99 6.54 -1.03 7.32
CA GLY A 99 7.58 -1.51 8.24
C GLY A 99 7.75 -3.03 8.23
N GLN A 100 6.65 -3.78 8.07
CA GLN A 100 6.71 -5.24 7.92
C GLN A 100 7.48 -5.63 6.65
N VAL A 101 7.21 -4.99 5.51
CA VAL A 101 7.88 -5.30 4.25
C VAL A 101 9.33 -4.83 4.25
N ALA A 102 9.64 -3.64 4.81
CA ALA A 102 11.01 -3.18 4.98
C ALA A 102 11.91 -4.18 5.73
N SER A 103 11.32 -4.96 6.64
CA SER A 103 12.00 -5.96 7.46
C SER A 103 11.90 -7.39 6.93
N ALA A 104 11.24 -7.60 5.79
CA ALA A 104 11.08 -8.92 5.19
C ALA A 104 12.38 -9.42 4.53
N GLU A 105 12.46 -10.73 4.26
CA GLU A 105 13.58 -11.28 3.50
C GLU A 105 13.60 -10.68 2.09
N PRO A 106 14.77 -10.25 1.58
CA PRO A 106 14.89 -9.58 0.28
C PRO A 106 14.94 -10.60 -0.88
N ASP A 107 13.98 -11.50 -0.94
CA ASP A 107 13.90 -12.63 -1.87
C ASP A 107 12.81 -12.47 -2.96
N GLY A 108 12.07 -11.33 -2.93
CA GLY A 108 11.02 -11.01 -3.89
C GLY A 108 9.66 -11.63 -3.60
N TYR A 109 9.52 -12.49 -2.58
CA TYR A 109 8.23 -13.12 -2.25
C TYR A 109 7.32 -12.27 -1.36
N THR A 110 7.82 -11.13 -0.87
CA THR A 110 7.01 -10.14 -0.14
C THR A 110 7.10 -8.79 -0.84
N VAL A 111 5.99 -8.37 -1.44
CA VAL A 111 5.87 -7.14 -2.22
C VAL A 111 4.86 -6.23 -1.53
N LEU A 112 5.17 -4.96 -1.36
CA LEU A 112 4.24 -3.95 -0.85
C LEU A 112 3.57 -3.22 -2.02
N MET A 113 2.25 -3.16 -2.03
CA MET A 113 1.50 -2.16 -2.77
C MET A 113 1.26 -0.97 -1.87
N HIS A 114 1.73 0.20 -2.23
CA HIS A 114 1.44 1.41 -1.47
C HIS A 114 1.15 2.59 -2.41
N HIS A 115 0.68 3.67 -1.83
CA HIS A 115 0.29 4.89 -2.54
C HIS A 115 1.04 6.12 -1.98
N ILE A 116 0.59 7.32 -2.31
CA ILE A 116 1.12 8.61 -1.86
C ILE A 116 1.51 8.66 -0.36
N GLY A 117 0.90 7.84 0.50
CA GLY A 117 1.25 7.71 1.92
C GLY A 117 2.72 7.37 2.18
N MET A 118 3.41 6.69 1.26
CA MET A 118 4.86 6.46 1.38
C MET A 118 5.66 7.76 1.38
N SER A 119 5.24 8.75 0.61
CA SER A 119 5.92 10.05 0.54
C SER A 119 5.60 10.98 1.71
N THR A 120 4.46 10.81 2.36
CA THR A 120 4.03 11.69 3.45
C THR A 120 4.40 11.19 4.84
N ALA A 121 4.57 9.88 4.99
CA ALA A 121 4.91 9.25 6.27
C ALA A 121 6.16 9.86 6.96
N PRO A 122 7.26 10.19 6.26
CA PRO A 122 8.43 10.80 6.91
C PRO A 122 8.18 12.14 7.59
N SER A 123 7.18 12.90 7.11
CA SER A 123 6.82 14.21 7.66
C SER A 123 5.77 14.13 8.77
N LEU A 124 5.06 12.99 8.87
CA LEU A 124 3.95 12.79 9.80
C LEU A 124 4.33 12.02 11.07
N TYR A 125 5.27 11.09 10.96
CA TYR A 125 5.66 10.18 12.04
C TYR A 125 7.10 10.45 12.46
N SER A 126 7.31 10.88 13.70
CA SER A 126 8.68 11.16 14.23
C SER A 126 9.48 9.87 14.48
N ASP A 127 8.81 8.74 14.71
CA ASP A 127 9.41 7.43 14.98
C ASP A 127 8.99 6.42 13.89
N LEU A 128 9.21 6.80 12.62
CA LEU A 128 8.91 5.94 11.48
C LEU A 128 9.88 4.75 11.44
N PRO A 129 9.42 3.48 11.42
CA PRO A 129 10.29 2.31 11.51
C PRO A 129 11.03 1.98 10.21
N TYR A 130 10.97 2.84 9.19
CA TYR A 130 11.62 2.68 7.89
C TYR A 130 11.92 4.02 7.23
N ALA A 131 12.86 4.03 6.31
CA ALA A 131 13.17 5.14 5.41
C ALA A 131 12.71 4.78 3.97
N PRO A 132 11.71 5.48 3.39
CA PRO A 132 11.11 5.08 2.12
C PRO A 132 12.09 4.93 0.95
N LEU A 133 13.13 5.77 0.88
CA LEU A 133 14.14 5.76 -0.20
C LEU A 133 15.34 4.84 0.10
N GLU A 134 15.53 4.39 1.36
CA GLU A 134 16.70 3.62 1.77
C GLU A 134 16.36 2.14 2.02
N ASP A 135 15.19 1.87 2.60
CA ASP A 135 14.80 0.52 3.02
C ASP A 135 13.96 -0.24 1.97
N PHE A 136 13.67 0.41 0.82
CA PHE A 136 12.93 -0.19 -0.28
C PHE A 136 13.64 0.00 -1.62
N LYS A 137 13.43 -1.00 -2.51
CA LYS A 137 13.51 -0.80 -3.96
C LYS A 137 12.12 -0.64 -4.52
N THR A 138 11.97 0.30 -5.41
CA THR A 138 10.76 0.48 -6.22
C THR A 138 10.74 -0.54 -7.35
N VAL A 139 9.54 -1.00 -7.73
CA VAL A 139 9.35 -1.92 -8.88
C VAL A 139 8.77 -1.16 -10.07
N GLY A 140 7.80 -0.29 -9.81
CA GLY A 140 7.18 0.55 -10.84
C GLY A 140 5.90 1.20 -10.34
N LEU A 141 5.47 2.26 -11.01
CA LEU A 141 4.18 2.89 -10.80
C LEU A 141 3.08 2.01 -11.43
N VAL A 142 1.94 1.91 -10.75
CA VAL A 142 0.83 1.03 -11.12
C VAL A 142 -0.31 1.82 -11.77
N THR A 143 -0.73 2.89 -11.12
CA THR A 143 -1.89 3.68 -11.59
C THR A 143 -1.90 5.04 -10.92
N GLU A 144 -2.55 5.99 -11.56
CA GLU A 144 -3.00 7.25 -10.96
C GLU A 144 -4.52 7.22 -10.82
N VAL A 145 -5.00 7.55 -9.62
CA VAL A 145 -6.42 7.51 -9.26
C VAL A 145 -6.85 8.90 -8.82
N PRO A 146 -7.82 9.53 -9.49
CA PRO A 146 -8.45 10.75 -9.04
C PRO A 146 -9.16 10.56 -7.70
N MET A 147 -9.30 11.64 -6.93
CA MET A 147 -10.15 11.62 -5.75
C MET A 147 -11.46 12.37 -6.01
N THR A 148 -12.45 12.09 -5.18
CA THR A 148 -13.77 12.71 -5.21
C THR A 148 -14.09 13.29 -3.85
N ILE A 149 -14.75 14.46 -3.83
CA ILE A 149 -15.43 14.96 -2.63
C ILE A 149 -16.84 14.39 -2.64
N VAL A 150 -17.19 13.65 -1.62
CA VAL A 150 -18.49 12.94 -1.51
C VAL A 150 -19.14 13.16 -0.15
N ALA A 151 -20.46 13.03 -0.10
CA ALA A 151 -21.24 13.07 1.15
C ALA A 151 -22.37 12.05 1.14
N ARG A 152 -22.90 11.76 2.34
CA ARG A 152 -24.17 11.01 2.46
C ARG A 152 -25.31 11.76 1.77
N ASN A 153 -26.22 11.03 1.16
CA ASN A 153 -27.26 11.61 0.29
C ASN A 153 -28.23 12.55 0.99
N ASP A 154 -28.43 12.40 2.28
CA ASP A 154 -29.38 13.18 3.07
C ASP A 154 -28.74 14.40 3.78
N LEU A 155 -27.48 14.75 3.42
CA LEU A 155 -26.78 15.89 4.00
C LEU A 155 -27.42 17.23 3.60
N GLY A 156 -27.96 17.32 2.39
CA GLY A 156 -28.74 18.47 1.88
C GLY A 156 -28.10 19.27 0.76
N PRO A 157 -26.80 19.66 0.78
CA PRO A 157 -26.15 20.35 -0.33
C PRO A 157 -26.19 19.53 -1.62
N THR A 158 -26.29 20.22 -2.77
CA THR A 158 -26.35 19.60 -4.10
C THR A 158 -25.20 20.00 -5.01
N THR A 159 -24.44 21.03 -4.63
CA THR A 159 -23.24 21.50 -5.33
C THR A 159 -22.08 21.64 -4.36
N LEU A 160 -20.84 21.69 -4.87
CA LEU A 160 -19.66 21.93 -4.03
C LEU A 160 -19.73 23.28 -3.31
N GLU A 161 -20.22 24.34 -3.96
CA GLU A 161 -20.41 25.67 -3.36
C GLU A 161 -21.37 25.60 -2.16
N GLU A 162 -22.49 24.89 -2.31
CA GLU A 162 -23.44 24.68 -1.21
C GLU A 162 -22.82 23.83 -0.10
N LEU A 163 -22.01 22.79 -0.44
CA LEU A 163 -21.30 21.98 0.55
C LEU A 163 -20.29 22.83 1.33
N VAL A 164 -19.50 23.67 0.66
CA VAL A 164 -18.56 24.60 1.31
C VAL A 164 -19.28 25.50 2.30
N THR A 165 -20.39 26.12 1.88
CA THR A 165 -21.20 26.96 2.76
C THR A 165 -21.73 26.15 3.96
N TYR A 166 -22.21 24.94 3.71
CA TYR A 166 -22.78 24.09 4.74
C TYR A 166 -21.72 23.68 5.78
N VAL A 167 -20.52 23.25 5.35
CA VAL A 167 -19.45 22.87 6.29
C VAL A 167 -18.93 24.06 7.09
N GLN A 168 -18.86 25.26 6.51
CA GLN A 168 -18.49 26.48 7.22
C GLN A 168 -19.49 26.86 8.31
N GLU A 169 -20.79 26.68 8.04
CA GLU A 169 -21.87 27.01 9.01
C GLU A 169 -22.02 25.91 10.10
N ASN A 170 -21.59 24.67 9.83
CA ASN A 170 -21.82 23.49 10.69
C ASN A 170 -20.56 22.75 11.10
N GLN A 171 -19.38 23.38 11.05
CA GLN A 171 -18.08 22.71 11.27
C GLN A 171 -17.96 21.97 12.62
N ASP A 172 -18.65 22.42 13.65
CA ASP A 172 -18.64 21.78 14.97
C ASP A 172 -19.38 20.43 15.02
N THR A 173 -20.17 20.10 13.99
CA THR A 173 -21.03 18.92 13.95
C THR A 173 -20.80 18.03 12.75
N VAL A 174 -20.26 18.56 11.66
CA VAL A 174 -19.95 17.79 10.45
C VAL A 174 -18.72 16.92 10.68
N THR A 175 -18.82 15.67 10.29
CA THR A 175 -17.75 14.69 10.35
C THR A 175 -17.16 14.44 8.98
N ILE A 176 -15.81 14.25 8.93
CA ILE A 176 -15.09 13.82 7.74
C ILE A 176 -14.38 12.50 7.98
N ALA A 177 -14.70 11.49 7.16
CA ALA A 177 -14.12 10.16 7.29
C ALA A 177 -12.82 10.03 6.49
N ASN A 178 -11.86 9.27 7.04
CA ASN A 178 -10.58 8.98 6.38
C ASN A 178 -9.99 7.62 6.81
N ALA A 179 -8.90 7.19 6.18
CA ALA A 179 -8.22 5.93 6.47
C ALA A 179 -7.00 6.08 7.41
N GLY A 180 -7.06 7.06 8.32
CA GLY A 180 -5.98 7.36 9.26
C GLY A 180 -4.99 8.41 8.74
N ILE A 181 -4.17 8.93 9.66
CA ILE A 181 -3.21 10.01 9.38
C ILE A 181 -2.18 9.55 8.35
N GLY A 182 -1.99 10.36 7.31
CA GLY A 182 -1.08 10.07 6.19
C GLY A 182 -1.69 9.23 5.07
N ALA A 183 -2.89 8.68 5.26
CA ALA A 183 -3.61 8.05 4.15
C ALA A 183 -4.10 9.11 3.15
N ALA A 184 -4.23 8.72 1.87
CA ALA A 184 -4.64 9.63 0.79
C ALA A 184 -5.95 10.38 1.09
N SER A 185 -6.93 9.70 1.69
CA SER A 185 -8.21 10.30 2.10
C SER A 185 -8.06 11.35 3.18
N GLN A 186 -7.12 11.18 4.12
CA GLN A 186 -6.84 12.17 5.15
C GLN A 186 -6.14 13.38 4.55
N LEU A 187 -5.15 13.19 3.68
CA LEU A 187 -4.45 14.29 3.00
C LEU A 187 -5.41 15.12 2.15
N CYS A 188 -6.30 14.48 1.38
CA CYS A 188 -7.32 15.20 0.62
C CYS A 188 -8.31 15.92 1.54
N GLY A 189 -8.73 15.31 2.64
CA GLY A 189 -9.57 15.94 3.65
C GLY A 189 -8.91 17.15 4.31
N LEU A 190 -7.59 17.09 4.55
CA LEU A 190 -6.80 18.20 5.04
C LEU A 190 -6.79 19.37 4.04
N LEU A 191 -6.50 19.10 2.77
CA LEU A 191 -6.53 20.13 1.72
C LEU A 191 -7.93 20.73 1.54
N PHE A 192 -8.99 19.92 1.66
CA PHE A 192 -10.37 20.40 1.63
C PHE A 192 -10.66 21.35 2.81
N GLN A 193 -10.25 20.99 4.02
CA GLN A 193 -10.44 21.83 5.21
C GLN A 193 -9.63 23.13 5.10
N GLN A 194 -8.41 23.09 4.57
CA GLN A 194 -7.62 24.30 4.29
C GLN A 194 -8.28 25.20 3.23
N ALA A 195 -8.74 24.63 2.12
CA ALA A 195 -9.38 25.37 1.03
C ALA A 195 -10.72 26.00 1.44
N THR A 196 -11.38 25.44 2.45
CA THR A 196 -12.69 25.92 2.95
C THR A 196 -12.58 26.74 4.23
N ASP A 197 -11.40 26.91 4.80
CA ASP A 197 -11.14 27.56 6.11
C ASP A 197 -12.02 26.95 7.23
N THR A 198 -12.03 25.60 7.30
CA THR A 198 -12.82 24.84 8.29
C THR A 198 -11.94 23.87 9.08
N THR A 199 -12.42 23.50 10.26
CA THR A 199 -11.87 22.39 11.06
C THR A 199 -13.00 21.43 11.41
N LEU A 200 -13.01 20.26 10.76
CA LEU A 200 -14.07 19.27 10.91
C LEU A 200 -13.65 18.17 11.88
N THR A 201 -14.65 17.47 12.42
CA THR A 201 -14.37 16.27 13.25
C THR A 201 -13.94 15.11 12.35
N GLU A 202 -12.67 14.71 12.43
CA GLU A 202 -12.16 13.55 11.69
C GLU A 202 -12.57 12.22 12.33
N VAL A 203 -13.01 11.26 11.49
CA VAL A 203 -13.34 9.89 11.88
C VAL A 203 -12.42 8.95 11.11
N ALA A 204 -11.42 8.39 11.82
CA ALA A 204 -10.42 7.51 11.23
C ALA A 204 -10.88 6.05 11.20
N TYR A 205 -10.62 5.39 10.07
CA TYR A 205 -10.84 3.97 9.82
C TYR A 205 -9.53 3.30 9.41
N GLU A 206 -9.48 1.96 9.38
CA GLU A 206 -8.33 1.18 8.89
C GLU A 206 -8.26 1.10 7.35
N GLY A 207 -9.15 1.82 6.67
CA GLY A 207 -9.27 1.94 5.22
C GLY A 207 -10.58 2.61 4.82
N THR A 208 -10.69 3.08 3.57
CA THR A 208 -11.89 3.81 3.13
C THR A 208 -13.06 2.91 2.72
N GLY A 209 -12.87 1.60 2.55
CA GLY A 209 -13.99 0.67 2.32
C GLY A 209 -15.03 0.67 3.45
N PRO A 210 -14.65 0.41 4.72
CA PRO A 210 -15.55 0.57 5.87
C PRO A 210 -16.08 2.01 6.04
N ALA A 211 -15.25 3.03 5.79
CA ALA A 211 -15.67 4.43 5.86
C ALA A 211 -16.79 4.75 4.87
N LEU A 212 -16.68 4.25 3.63
CA LEU A 212 -17.71 4.41 2.61
C LEU A 212 -19.03 3.70 2.99
N THR A 213 -18.93 2.53 3.61
CA THR A 213 -20.11 1.83 4.15
C THR A 213 -20.83 2.67 5.19
N ASP A 214 -20.09 3.32 6.09
CA ASP A 214 -20.64 4.19 7.12
C ASP A 214 -21.16 5.52 6.54
N LEU A 215 -20.55 6.03 5.46
CA LEU A 215 -21.05 7.19 4.72
C LEU A 215 -22.43 6.90 4.10
N VAL A 216 -22.56 5.77 3.38
CA VAL A 216 -23.83 5.29 2.82
C VAL A 216 -24.87 5.08 3.93
N GLY A 217 -24.43 4.55 5.08
CA GLY A 217 -25.26 4.32 6.26
C GLY A 217 -25.59 5.59 7.07
N GLY A 218 -25.06 6.76 6.70
CA GLY A 218 -25.31 8.05 7.38
C GLY A 218 -24.65 8.16 8.75
N GLN A 219 -23.58 7.39 9.02
CA GLN A 219 -22.85 7.45 10.29
C GLN A 219 -21.74 8.50 10.27
N VAL A 220 -21.29 8.90 9.09
CA VAL A 220 -20.37 10.02 8.84
C VAL A 220 -20.96 10.88 7.72
N ASP A 221 -20.54 12.15 7.64
CA ASP A 221 -21.20 13.12 6.78
C ASP A 221 -20.54 13.27 5.41
N ILE A 222 -19.22 13.42 5.39
CA ILE A 222 -18.46 13.63 4.16
C ILE A 222 -17.17 12.77 4.17
N MET A 223 -16.61 12.57 2.99
CA MET A 223 -15.24 12.07 2.84
C MET A 223 -14.63 12.54 1.53
N CYS A 224 -13.29 12.54 1.49
CA CYS A 224 -12.54 12.60 0.24
C CYS A 224 -11.96 11.22 -0.02
N ASP A 225 -12.29 10.61 -1.16
CA ASP A 225 -11.80 9.27 -1.45
C ASP A 225 -11.60 9.02 -2.94
N GLN A 226 -10.84 8.00 -3.25
CA GLN A 226 -10.46 7.61 -4.61
C GLN A 226 -11.68 7.16 -5.43
N THR A 227 -11.68 7.51 -6.72
CA THR A 227 -12.73 7.10 -7.68
C THR A 227 -12.92 5.59 -7.69
N THR A 228 -11.86 4.80 -7.53
CA THR A 228 -11.91 3.33 -7.47
C THR A 228 -12.80 2.77 -6.35
N ASN A 229 -13.11 3.59 -5.35
CA ASN A 229 -14.05 3.23 -4.27
C ASN A 229 -15.42 3.91 -4.43
N THR A 230 -15.47 5.13 -4.99
CA THR A 230 -16.67 5.99 -4.94
C THR A 230 -17.49 5.97 -6.23
N THR A 231 -16.90 5.67 -7.39
CA THR A 231 -17.57 5.75 -8.70
C THR A 231 -18.89 4.96 -8.73
N GLY A 232 -18.89 3.71 -8.26
CA GLY A 232 -20.08 2.87 -8.25
C GLY A 232 -21.22 3.44 -7.41
N GLN A 233 -20.91 3.98 -6.22
CA GLN A 233 -21.90 4.55 -5.29
C GLN A 233 -22.43 5.90 -5.78
N ILE A 234 -21.59 6.70 -6.45
CA ILE A 234 -22.04 7.95 -7.10
C ILE A 234 -23.00 7.61 -8.25
N GLN A 235 -22.63 6.66 -9.12
CA GLN A 235 -23.45 6.24 -10.27
C GLN A 235 -24.77 5.60 -9.84
N SER A 236 -24.78 4.81 -8.76
CA SER A 236 -26.00 4.22 -8.21
C SER A 236 -26.86 5.21 -7.41
N GLY A 237 -26.32 6.39 -7.09
CA GLY A 237 -26.99 7.40 -6.27
C GLY A 237 -27.06 7.02 -4.80
N GLU A 238 -26.16 6.18 -4.29
CA GLU A 238 -26.07 5.84 -2.87
C GLU A 238 -25.36 6.93 -2.06
N ILE A 239 -24.49 7.71 -2.70
CA ILE A 239 -23.84 8.90 -2.15
C ILE A 239 -23.91 10.06 -3.14
N THR A 240 -23.75 11.27 -2.64
CA THR A 240 -23.67 12.48 -3.46
C THR A 240 -22.21 12.81 -3.75
N GLY A 241 -21.84 12.84 -5.04
CA GLY A 241 -20.56 13.36 -5.50
C GLY A 241 -20.62 14.84 -5.81
N TYR A 242 -19.59 15.61 -5.44
CA TYR A 242 -19.53 17.06 -5.65
C TYR A 242 -18.49 17.50 -6.66
N ALA A 243 -17.31 16.91 -6.62
CA ALA A 243 -16.22 17.20 -7.55
C ALA A 243 -15.19 16.09 -7.58
N VAL A 244 -14.41 16.05 -8.67
CA VAL A 244 -13.14 15.33 -8.76
C VAL A 244 -11.98 16.29 -8.52
N THR A 245 -10.90 15.80 -7.92
CA THR A 245 -9.75 16.64 -7.52
C THR A 245 -8.64 16.71 -8.56
N THR A 246 -8.92 16.26 -9.77
CA THR A 246 -8.00 16.33 -10.93
C THR A 246 -8.27 17.55 -11.79
N PRO A 247 -7.29 18.04 -12.57
CA PRO A 247 -7.47 19.18 -13.48
C PRO A 247 -8.53 18.92 -14.58
N GLU A 248 -8.74 17.65 -14.94
CA GLU A 248 -9.69 17.23 -15.96
C GLU A 248 -10.80 16.36 -15.35
N ARG A 249 -11.98 16.40 -15.95
CA ARG A 249 -13.10 15.55 -15.55
C ARG A 249 -12.80 14.08 -15.85
N VAL A 250 -13.33 13.19 -15.01
CA VAL A 250 -13.18 11.76 -15.15
C VAL A 250 -14.26 11.17 -16.05
N ALA A 251 -13.86 10.37 -17.03
CA ALA A 251 -14.78 9.83 -18.04
C ALA A 251 -15.89 8.94 -17.46
N SER A 252 -15.63 8.22 -16.36
CA SER A 252 -16.65 7.41 -15.66
C SER A 252 -17.66 8.26 -14.87
N LEU A 253 -17.36 9.55 -14.60
CA LEU A 253 -18.20 10.49 -13.86
C LEU A 253 -18.33 11.82 -14.64
N PRO A 254 -18.85 11.81 -15.89
CA PRO A 254 -18.78 12.96 -16.80
C PRO A 254 -19.55 14.19 -16.33
N ASP A 255 -20.58 13.99 -15.50
CA ASP A 255 -21.40 15.06 -14.96
C ASP A 255 -20.79 15.72 -13.71
N LEU A 256 -19.76 15.09 -13.11
CA LEU A 256 -19.08 15.62 -11.94
C LEU A 256 -18.05 16.67 -12.36
N PRO A 257 -18.12 17.92 -11.84
CA PRO A 257 -17.14 18.95 -12.16
C PRO A 257 -15.77 18.64 -11.52
N THR A 258 -14.73 19.31 -11.98
CA THR A 258 -13.46 19.38 -11.24
C THR A 258 -13.61 20.34 -10.06
N THR A 259 -12.71 20.24 -9.07
CA THR A 259 -12.66 21.20 -7.96
C THR A 259 -12.38 22.62 -8.46
N GLU A 260 -11.56 22.79 -9.51
CA GLU A 260 -11.32 24.08 -10.16
C GLU A 260 -12.61 24.66 -10.76
N GLU A 261 -13.37 23.88 -11.56
CA GLU A 261 -14.66 24.30 -12.13
C GLU A 261 -15.70 24.65 -11.05
N ALA A 262 -15.60 24.00 -9.90
CA ALA A 262 -16.52 24.17 -8.77
C ALA A 262 -16.07 25.21 -7.71
N GLY A 263 -15.00 25.97 -7.98
CA GLY A 263 -14.59 27.11 -7.17
C GLY A 263 -13.50 26.84 -6.12
N LEU A 264 -12.89 25.67 -6.13
CA LEU A 264 -11.75 25.31 -5.27
C LEU A 264 -10.50 24.92 -6.12
N PRO A 265 -9.88 25.88 -6.84
CA PRO A 265 -8.79 25.60 -7.78
C PRO A 265 -7.52 25.07 -7.12
N ASP A 266 -7.30 25.40 -5.84
CA ASP A 266 -6.10 24.97 -5.10
C ASP A 266 -6.26 23.55 -4.53
N LEU A 267 -7.44 22.96 -4.58
CA LEU A 267 -7.69 21.58 -4.16
C LEU A 267 -7.48 20.62 -5.33
N GLN A 268 -6.23 20.31 -5.59
CA GLN A 268 -5.84 19.33 -6.62
C GLN A 268 -4.94 18.26 -5.99
N VAL A 269 -5.39 17.02 -6.06
CA VAL A 269 -4.64 15.85 -5.56
C VAL A 269 -5.06 14.59 -6.33
N GLY A 270 -4.07 13.85 -6.81
CA GLY A 270 -4.23 12.50 -7.34
C GLY A 270 -3.50 11.50 -6.46
N VAL A 271 -3.89 10.25 -6.54
CA VAL A 271 -3.27 9.17 -5.78
C VAL A 271 -2.56 8.22 -6.73
N TRP A 272 -1.24 8.29 -6.74
CA TRP A 272 -0.44 7.31 -7.43
C TRP A 272 -0.21 6.08 -6.54
N HIS A 273 -0.17 4.90 -7.17
CA HIS A 273 0.15 3.63 -6.53
C HIS A 273 1.41 3.05 -7.14
N GLY A 274 2.20 2.35 -6.34
CA GLY A 274 3.41 1.68 -6.79
C GLY A 274 3.73 0.43 -5.99
N LEU A 275 4.54 -0.45 -6.57
CA LEU A 275 5.03 -1.66 -5.95
C LEU A 275 6.43 -1.46 -5.40
N TYR A 276 6.68 -2.02 -4.23
CA TYR A 276 7.95 -1.93 -3.50
C TYR A 276 8.39 -3.31 -3.02
N VAL A 277 9.68 -3.52 -2.91
CA VAL A 277 10.30 -4.68 -2.27
C VAL A 277 11.38 -4.21 -1.29
N PRO A 278 11.88 -5.05 -0.36
CA PRO A 278 13.00 -4.69 0.52
C PRO A 278 14.23 -4.22 -0.27
N ALA A 279 15.00 -3.29 0.28
CA ALA A 279 16.13 -2.63 -0.43
C ALA A 279 17.19 -3.60 -0.95
N GLU A 280 17.45 -4.72 -0.26
CA GLU A 280 18.47 -5.68 -0.65
C GLU A 280 17.98 -6.76 -1.64
N THR A 281 16.73 -6.65 -2.15
CA THR A 281 16.19 -7.57 -3.17
C THR A 281 17.08 -7.53 -4.43
N PRO A 282 17.52 -8.68 -4.96
CA PRO A 282 18.37 -8.75 -6.15
C PRO A 282 17.75 -8.04 -7.35
N ASP A 283 18.55 -7.32 -8.12
CA ASP A 283 18.07 -6.53 -9.27
C ASP A 283 17.34 -7.38 -10.31
N GLY A 284 17.81 -8.63 -10.57
CA GLY A 284 17.13 -9.53 -11.49
C GLY A 284 15.71 -9.92 -11.05
N ILE A 285 15.44 -9.96 -9.73
CA ILE A 285 14.08 -10.20 -9.20
C ILE A 285 13.21 -8.95 -9.42
N VAL A 286 13.77 -7.76 -9.19
CA VAL A 286 13.06 -6.50 -9.47
C VAL A 286 12.72 -6.39 -10.94
N GLU A 287 13.64 -6.76 -11.84
CA GLU A 287 13.42 -6.78 -13.30
C GLU A 287 12.26 -7.71 -13.69
N GLU A 288 12.19 -8.92 -13.12
CA GLU A 288 11.09 -9.87 -13.37
C GLU A 288 9.74 -9.34 -12.86
N LEU A 289 9.70 -8.76 -11.67
CA LEU A 289 8.49 -8.13 -11.13
C LEU A 289 8.05 -6.93 -11.97
N THR A 290 9.00 -6.11 -12.42
CA THR A 290 8.74 -4.95 -13.30
C THR A 290 8.17 -5.40 -14.64
N ALA A 291 8.75 -6.43 -15.24
CA ALA A 291 8.26 -6.97 -16.51
C ALA A 291 6.82 -7.51 -16.37
N ALA A 292 6.55 -8.26 -15.31
CA ALA A 292 5.20 -8.75 -15.02
C ALA A 292 4.19 -7.61 -14.77
N LEU A 293 4.61 -6.55 -14.07
CA LEU A 293 3.79 -5.36 -13.88
C LEU A 293 3.46 -4.69 -15.22
N GLN A 294 4.45 -4.48 -16.08
CA GLN A 294 4.25 -3.86 -17.41
C GLN A 294 3.28 -4.69 -18.27
N VAL A 295 3.37 -6.02 -18.24
CA VAL A 295 2.40 -6.90 -18.91
C VAL A 295 1.00 -6.69 -18.33
N ALA A 296 0.86 -6.67 -17.00
CA ALA A 296 -0.43 -6.47 -16.34
C ALA A 296 -1.07 -5.12 -16.69
N LEU A 297 -0.29 -4.05 -16.78
CA LEU A 297 -0.79 -2.71 -17.10
C LEU A 297 -1.18 -2.54 -18.59
N THR A 298 -0.77 -3.46 -19.46
CA THR A 298 -1.20 -3.54 -20.87
C THR A 298 -2.34 -4.53 -21.11
N ASP A 299 -2.75 -5.28 -20.09
CA ASP A 299 -3.88 -6.18 -20.16
C ASP A 299 -5.18 -5.39 -20.36
N GLN A 300 -5.98 -5.75 -21.38
CA GLN A 300 -7.18 -5.01 -21.75
C GLN A 300 -8.26 -5.04 -20.66
N ASN A 301 -8.35 -6.14 -19.91
CA ASN A 301 -9.31 -6.26 -18.80
C ASN A 301 -8.93 -5.34 -17.63
N VAL A 302 -7.63 -5.20 -17.34
CA VAL A 302 -7.12 -4.25 -16.32
C VAL A 302 -7.42 -2.82 -16.77
N ILE A 303 -7.11 -2.46 -18.01
CA ILE A 303 -7.37 -1.13 -18.57
C ILE A 303 -8.86 -0.79 -18.48
N ASP A 304 -9.73 -1.71 -18.93
CA ASP A 304 -11.18 -1.48 -18.97
C ASP A 304 -11.74 -1.34 -17.54
N GLN A 305 -11.35 -2.20 -16.60
CA GLN A 305 -11.82 -2.12 -15.22
C GLN A 305 -11.31 -0.86 -14.48
N LEU A 306 -10.05 -0.47 -14.67
CA LEU A 306 -9.54 0.79 -14.10
C LEU A 306 -10.30 1.99 -14.68
N ALA A 307 -10.55 2.01 -15.99
CA ALA A 307 -11.31 3.08 -16.65
C ALA A 307 -12.76 3.16 -16.14
N GLU A 308 -13.44 2.02 -15.92
CA GLU A 308 -14.78 1.98 -15.32
C GLU A 308 -14.79 2.57 -13.91
N LEU A 309 -13.71 2.36 -13.15
CA LEU A 309 -13.50 2.91 -11.81
C LEU A 309 -12.93 4.34 -11.80
N GLY A 310 -12.72 4.93 -12.97
CA GLY A 310 -12.21 6.29 -13.10
C GLY A 310 -10.72 6.44 -12.84
N ALA A 311 -9.95 5.36 -12.93
CA ALA A 311 -8.51 5.34 -12.79
C ALA A 311 -7.83 5.11 -14.15
N THR A 312 -6.53 5.42 -14.21
CA THR A 312 -5.72 5.22 -15.42
C THR A 312 -4.48 4.40 -15.07
N PRO A 313 -4.18 3.30 -15.77
CA PRO A 313 -2.94 2.58 -15.57
C PRO A 313 -1.74 3.46 -15.91
N SER A 314 -0.65 3.31 -15.17
CA SER A 314 0.61 4.00 -15.48
C SER A 314 1.12 3.55 -16.85
N PRO A 315 1.63 4.47 -17.69
CA PRO A 315 2.25 4.09 -18.96
C PRO A 315 3.51 3.26 -18.70
N GLU A 316 3.92 2.45 -19.69
CA GLU A 316 5.10 1.59 -19.57
C GLU A 316 6.37 2.37 -19.17
N SER A 317 6.51 3.63 -19.62
CA SER A 317 7.63 4.51 -19.23
C SER A 317 7.71 4.80 -17.73
N ASP A 318 6.59 4.77 -17.03
CA ASP A 318 6.48 5.11 -15.61
C ASP A 318 6.39 3.86 -14.73
N ALA A 319 6.02 2.72 -15.33
CA ALA A 319 6.05 1.40 -14.69
C ALA A 319 7.49 0.84 -14.63
N THR A 320 8.43 1.65 -14.12
CA THR A 320 9.85 1.34 -13.99
C THR A 320 10.35 1.73 -12.59
N PRO A 321 11.41 1.06 -12.08
CA PRO A 321 12.02 1.42 -10.79
C PRO A 321 12.48 2.89 -10.75
N GLU A 322 13.07 3.38 -11.81
CA GLU A 322 13.63 4.72 -11.89
C GLU A 322 12.53 5.79 -11.81
N ALA A 323 11.48 5.66 -12.64
CA ALA A 323 10.35 6.60 -12.64
C ALA A 323 9.62 6.60 -11.30
N HIS A 324 9.44 5.43 -10.70
CA HIS A 324 8.79 5.30 -9.40
C HIS A 324 9.66 5.91 -8.28
N THR A 325 10.98 5.73 -8.29
CA THR A 325 11.90 6.37 -7.33
C THR A 325 11.85 7.90 -7.46
N GLU A 326 11.85 8.42 -8.69
CA GLU A 326 11.75 9.86 -8.96
C GLU A 326 10.41 10.42 -8.46
N GLN A 327 9.31 9.72 -8.72
CA GLN A 327 7.99 10.08 -8.21
C GLN A 327 8.00 10.11 -6.67
N LEU A 328 8.46 9.07 -6.01
CA LEU A 328 8.52 9.00 -4.55
C LEU A 328 9.35 10.16 -3.96
N SER A 329 10.55 10.39 -4.49
CA SER A 329 11.45 11.46 -4.02
C SER A 329 10.82 12.84 -4.20
N SER A 330 10.29 13.14 -5.39
CA SER A 330 9.65 14.42 -5.68
C SER A 330 8.43 14.69 -4.81
N GLN A 331 7.66 13.63 -4.51
CA GLN A 331 6.48 13.73 -3.65
C GLN A 331 6.85 13.91 -2.16
N ILE A 332 7.94 13.34 -1.69
CA ILE A 332 8.47 13.63 -0.34
C ILE A 332 8.78 15.13 -0.23
N ASP A 333 9.51 15.68 -1.19
CA ASP A 333 9.89 17.10 -1.20
C ASP A 333 8.67 18.03 -1.32
N LEU A 334 7.64 17.61 -2.06
CA LEU A 334 6.40 18.36 -2.23
C LEU A 334 5.57 18.41 -0.95
N TRP A 335 5.37 17.26 -0.30
CA TRP A 335 4.45 17.15 0.82
C TRP A 335 5.04 17.65 2.14
N GLN A 336 6.34 17.58 2.31
CA GLN A 336 6.98 18.00 3.56
C GLN A 336 6.57 19.42 3.98
N PRO A 337 6.76 20.49 3.18
CA PRO A 337 6.37 21.85 3.60
C PRO A 337 4.85 22.00 3.82
N ILE A 338 4.01 21.29 3.07
CA ILE A 338 2.55 21.34 3.21
C ILE A 338 2.13 20.78 4.59
N ILE A 339 2.69 19.65 4.97
CA ILE A 339 2.41 18.99 6.26
C ILE A 339 2.94 19.82 7.43
N GLU A 340 4.16 20.37 7.32
CA GLU A 340 4.75 21.24 8.32
C GLU A 340 3.93 22.52 8.54
N GLU A 341 3.43 23.16 7.46
CA GLU A 341 2.57 24.35 7.54
C GLU A 341 1.22 24.03 8.16
N ALA A 342 0.65 22.87 7.84
CA ALA A 342 -0.60 22.40 8.41
C ALA A 342 -0.49 22.02 9.89
N GLY A 343 0.74 21.77 10.40
CA GLY A 343 0.98 21.36 11.77
C GLY A 343 0.38 20.00 12.13
N VAL A 344 0.22 19.12 11.14
CA VAL A 344 -0.33 17.76 11.32
C VAL A 344 0.80 16.81 11.71
N SER A 345 0.57 16.00 12.74
CA SER A 345 1.47 14.95 13.23
C SER A 345 0.66 13.74 13.63
N ALA A 346 1.25 12.56 13.49
CA ALA A 346 0.68 11.29 13.96
C ALA A 346 1.13 10.92 15.39
N ASP A 347 1.98 11.75 16.03
CA ASP A 347 2.54 11.56 17.36
C ASP A 347 1.64 12.10 18.48
#